data_4cbb1290d00fd975bf95e6a2d4c76e0d
#
_entry.id   4cbb1290d00fd975bf95e6a2d4c76e0d
#
_cell.length_a   1.000
_cell.length_b   1.000
_cell.length_c   1.000
_cell.angle_alpha   90.00
_cell.angle_beta   90.00
_cell.angle_gamma   90.00
#
_symmetry.space_group_name_H-M   'P 1'
#
loop_
_entity.id
_entity.type
_entity.pdbx_description
1 polymer ?
#
loop_
_entity_poly.entity_id
_entity_poly.type
_entity_poly.pdbx_seq_one_letter_code
_entity_poly.pdbx_strand_id
1 'polypeptide(L)'
;QGMRRLAQLDAGVATICTAVDRERIAYLAGLHGEVGRRPEEALALARIEYAAFVGFQQLDLGLSPQDLHDCYRSFMRLLPRPAAP
;
A
#
# COMPACT_ATOMS: atom_id res chain seq x y z
N GLN A 1 -10.38 7.47 6.02
CA GLN A 1 -11.24 7.31 4.87
C GLN A 1 -12.67 7.03 5.27
N GLY A 2 -13.63 7.75 4.63
CA GLY A 2 -15.03 7.57 4.92
C GLY A 2 -15.54 6.16 4.65
N MET A 3 -15.05 5.51 3.58
CA MET A 3 -15.46 4.15 3.23
C MET A 3 -15.06 3.14 4.31
N ARG A 4 -13.88 3.28 4.91
CA ARG A 4 -13.46 2.38 5.98
C ARG A 4 -14.25 2.58 7.27
N ARG A 5 -14.67 3.81 7.54
CA ARG A 5 -15.56 4.07 8.68
C ARG A 5 -16.92 3.45 8.47
N LEU A 6 -17.45 3.53 7.26
CA LEU A 6 -18.71 2.89 6.91
C LEU A 6 -18.59 1.37 6.99
N ALA A 7 -17.44 0.80 6.63
CA ALA A 7 -17.21 -0.63 6.68
C ALA A 7 -17.34 -1.20 8.10
N GLN A 8 -17.10 -0.38 9.13
CA GLN A 8 -17.28 -0.80 10.52
C GLN A 8 -18.75 -0.98 10.88
N LEU A 9 -19.66 -0.37 10.12
CA LEU A 9 -21.09 -0.37 10.37
C LEU A 9 -21.87 -1.25 9.41
N ASP A 10 -21.27 -1.64 8.27
CA ASP A 10 -21.96 -2.33 7.19
C ASP A 10 -21.08 -3.41 6.59
N ALA A 11 -21.50 -4.67 6.70
CA ALA A 11 -20.75 -5.82 6.19
C ALA A 11 -20.59 -5.81 4.66
N GLY A 12 -21.56 -5.27 3.91
CA GLY A 12 -21.48 -5.16 2.46
C GLY A 12 -20.40 -4.19 2.04
N VAL A 13 -20.29 -3.04 2.73
CA VAL A 13 -19.24 -2.06 2.49
C VAL A 13 -17.88 -2.65 2.85
N ALA A 14 -17.79 -3.43 3.95
CA ALA A 14 -16.55 -4.09 4.33
C ALA A 14 -16.06 -5.05 3.23
N THR A 15 -16.98 -5.79 2.59
CA THR A 15 -16.65 -6.68 1.49
C THR A 15 -16.09 -5.92 0.30
N ILE A 16 -16.71 -4.78 -0.06
CA ILE A 16 -16.22 -3.93 -1.15
C ILE A 16 -14.83 -3.40 -0.83
N CYS A 17 -14.60 -2.91 0.39
CA CYS A 17 -13.28 -2.44 0.81
C CYS A 17 -12.21 -3.51 0.68
N THR A 18 -12.53 -4.75 1.09
CA THR A 18 -11.60 -5.87 1.00
C THR A 18 -11.23 -6.17 -0.46
N ALA A 19 -12.22 -6.15 -1.35
CA ALA A 19 -11.98 -6.40 -2.77
C ALA A 19 -11.08 -5.32 -3.39
N VAL A 20 -11.35 -4.04 -3.09
CA VAL A 20 -10.55 -2.92 -3.57
C VAL A 20 -9.12 -3.02 -3.03
N ASP A 21 -8.98 -3.34 -1.75
CA ASP A 21 -7.65 -3.48 -1.14
C ASP A 21 -6.84 -4.58 -1.81
N ARG A 22 -7.46 -5.72 -2.10
CA ARG A 22 -6.80 -6.83 -2.79
C ARG A 22 -6.33 -6.44 -4.18
N GLU A 23 -7.17 -5.73 -4.94
CA GLU A 23 -6.80 -5.26 -6.27
C GLU A 23 -5.59 -4.33 -6.23
N ARG A 24 -5.59 -3.39 -5.29
CA ARG A 24 -4.49 -2.43 -5.16
C ARG A 24 -3.20 -3.10 -4.73
N ILE A 25 -3.28 -4.04 -3.80
CA ILE A 25 -2.10 -4.82 -3.38
C ILE A 25 -1.58 -5.64 -4.55
N ALA A 26 -2.45 -6.29 -5.31
CA ALA A 26 -2.05 -7.06 -6.48
C ALA A 26 -1.36 -6.19 -7.53
N TYR A 27 -1.87 -4.99 -7.76
CA TYR A 27 -1.24 -4.04 -8.68
C TYR A 27 0.17 -3.67 -8.23
N LEU A 28 0.33 -3.32 -6.96
CA LEU A 28 1.65 -2.98 -6.41
C LEU A 28 2.61 -4.17 -6.46
N ALA A 29 2.11 -5.37 -6.14
CA ALA A 29 2.92 -6.58 -6.24
C ALA A 29 3.42 -6.80 -7.68
N GLY A 30 2.55 -6.54 -8.66
CA GLY A 30 2.93 -6.61 -10.07
C GLY A 30 4.07 -5.67 -10.41
N LEU A 31 4.02 -4.43 -9.90
CA LEU A 31 5.09 -3.45 -10.11
C LEU A 31 6.41 -3.92 -9.49
N HIS A 32 6.37 -4.46 -8.28
CA HIS A 32 7.57 -5.01 -7.64
C HIS A 32 8.13 -6.20 -8.43
N GLY A 33 7.25 -7.02 -8.98
CA GLY A 33 7.67 -8.15 -9.82
C GLY A 33 8.37 -7.69 -11.10
N GLU A 34 7.89 -6.59 -11.69
CA GLU A 34 8.50 -6.03 -12.90
C GLU A 34 9.95 -5.57 -12.69
N VAL A 35 10.31 -5.16 -11.47
CA VAL A 35 11.68 -4.78 -11.17
C VAL A 35 12.51 -5.94 -10.62
N GLY A 36 12.03 -7.17 -10.74
CA GLY A 36 12.83 -8.37 -10.48
C GLY A 36 12.64 -8.98 -9.11
N ARG A 37 11.66 -8.54 -8.32
CA ARG A 37 11.41 -9.16 -7.02
C ARG A 37 10.68 -10.49 -7.19
N ARG A 38 10.98 -11.44 -6.31
CA ARG A 38 10.31 -12.74 -6.31
C ARG A 38 8.84 -12.55 -5.88
N PRO A 39 7.92 -13.43 -6.33
CA PRO A 39 6.48 -13.25 -6.07
C PRO A 39 6.12 -13.07 -4.59
N GLU A 40 6.67 -13.90 -3.70
CA GLU A 40 6.35 -13.78 -2.27
C GLU A 40 6.92 -12.51 -1.65
N GLU A 41 8.09 -12.04 -2.10
CA GLU A 41 8.66 -10.78 -1.65
C GLU A 41 7.88 -9.60 -2.18
N ALA A 42 7.52 -9.65 -3.46
CA ALA A 42 6.71 -8.60 -4.10
C ALA A 42 5.37 -8.43 -3.39
N LEU A 43 4.73 -9.52 -3.02
CA LEU A 43 3.46 -9.48 -2.30
C LEU A 43 3.64 -8.89 -0.89
N ALA A 44 4.67 -9.31 -0.16
CA ALA A 44 4.94 -8.79 1.17
C ALA A 44 5.19 -7.28 1.13
N LEU A 45 6.01 -6.81 0.20
CA LEU A 45 6.30 -5.38 0.03
C LEU A 45 5.05 -4.59 -0.36
N ALA A 46 4.23 -5.14 -1.25
CA ALA A 46 2.99 -4.51 -1.67
C ALA A 46 2.03 -4.33 -0.49
N ARG A 47 1.92 -5.33 0.37
CA ARG A 47 1.07 -5.26 1.57
C ARG A 47 1.55 -4.17 2.53
N ILE A 48 2.85 -4.10 2.78
CA ILE A 48 3.42 -3.08 3.66
C ILE A 48 3.25 -1.69 3.06
N GLU A 49 3.53 -1.54 1.78
CA GLU A 49 3.40 -0.28 1.06
C GLU A 49 1.96 0.23 1.09
N TYR A 50 1.02 -0.65 0.82
CA TYR A 50 -0.39 -0.28 0.83
C TYR A 50 -0.88 0.06 2.24
N ALA A 51 -0.47 -0.70 3.25
CA ALA A 51 -0.81 -0.43 4.64
C ALA A 51 -0.27 0.94 5.07
N ALA A 52 0.94 1.28 4.69
CA ALA A 52 1.53 2.59 4.97
C ALA A 52 0.73 3.70 4.31
N PHE A 53 0.35 3.53 3.05
CA PHE A 53 -0.45 4.50 2.31
C PHE A 53 -1.79 4.76 3.00
N VAL A 54 -2.51 3.70 3.36
CA VAL A 54 -3.78 3.81 4.06
C VAL A 54 -3.60 4.45 5.43
N GLY A 55 -2.53 4.07 6.14
CA GLY A 55 -2.22 4.64 7.44
C GLY A 55 -1.99 6.15 7.37
N PHE A 56 -1.26 6.62 6.38
CA PHE A 56 -1.05 8.06 6.17
C PHE A 56 -2.35 8.80 5.92
N GLN A 57 -3.31 8.17 5.22
CA GLN A 57 -4.60 8.79 4.97
C GLN A 57 -5.47 8.88 6.22
N GLN A 58 -5.35 7.91 7.13
CA GLN A 58 -6.16 7.84 8.33
C GLN A 58 -5.56 8.62 9.50
N LEU A 59 -4.27 8.83 9.49
CA LEU A 59 -3.58 9.60 10.52
C LEU A 59 -3.48 11.06 10.08
N ASP A 60 -3.82 11.96 10.99
CA ASP A 60 -3.64 13.39 10.72
C ASP A 60 -2.23 13.79 11.16
N LEU A 61 -1.28 13.67 10.26
CA LEU A 61 0.11 13.99 10.52
C LEU A 61 0.47 15.42 10.11
N GLY A 62 -0.50 16.18 9.59
CA GLY A 62 -0.25 17.56 9.16
C GLY A 62 0.70 17.66 7.98
N LEU A 63 0.84 16.61 7.18
CA LEU A 63 1.77 16.59 6.06
C LEU A 63 1.11 17.09 4.78
N SER A 64 1.85 17.87 4.00
CA SER A 64 1.45 18.24 2.65
C SER A 64 1.56 17.03 1.71
N PRO A 65 0.89 17.07 0.54
CA PRO A 65 1.09 16.02 -0.47
C PRO A 65 2.56 15.81 -0.84
N GLN A 66 3.34 16.88 -0.89
CA GLN A 66 4.78 16.79 -1.19
C GLN A 66 5.52 16.06 -0.08
N ASP A 67 5.20 16.36 1.18
CA ASP A 67 5.82 15.68 2.33
C ASP A 67 5.52 14.19 2.33
N LEU A 68 4.27 13.81 2.01
CA LEU A 68 3.89 12.41 1.89
C LEU A 68 4.68 11.72 0.78
N HIS A 69 4.83 12.38 -0.35
CA HIS A 69 5.59 11.84 -1.47
C HIS A 69 7.06 11.64 -1.08
N ASP A 70 7.65 12.60 -0.36
CA ASP A 70 9.03 12.51 0.10
C ASP A 70 9.22 11.38 1.12
N CYS A 71 8.26 11.19 2.02
CA CYS A 71 8.27 10.06 2.94
C CYS A 71 8.25 8.73 2.20
N TYR A 72 7.38 8.61 1.20
CA TYR A 72 7.28 7.41 0.40
C TYR A 72 8.60 7.12 -0.33
N ARG A 73 9.19 8.13 -0.94
CA ARG A 73 10.48 7.97 -1.65
C ARG A 73 11.58 7.54 -0.70
N SER A 74 11.63 8.13 0.49
CA SER A 74 12.62 7.74 1.50
C SER A 74 12.44 6.29 1.93
N PHE A 75 11.18 5.87 2.13
CA PHE A 75 10.87 4.49 2.47
C PHE A 75 11.36 3.53 1.38
N MET A 76 11.07 3.84 0.12
CA MET A 76 11.47 2.99 -0.99
C MET A 76 12.99 2.85 -1.12
N ARG A 77 13.75 3.88 -0.76
CA ARG A 77 15.23 3.82 -0.77
C ARG A 77 15.79 2.88 0.27
N LEU A 78 15.04 2.65 1.37
CA LEU A 78 15.49 1.76 2.44
C LEU A 78 15.26 0.29 2.13
N LEU A 79 14.49 -0.01 1.09
CA LEU A 79 14.22 -1.40 0.71
C LEU A 79 15.46 -2.03 0.09
N PRO A 80 15.68 -3.33 0.33
CA PRO A 80 16.77 -4.03 -0.35
C PRO A 80 16.59 -4.00 -1.87
N ARG A 81 17.68 -3.99 -2.59
CA ARG A 81 17.61 -4.10 -4.05
C ARG A 81 17.06 -5.47 -4.44
N PRO A 82 16.29 -5.55 -5.56
CA PRO A 82 15.87 -6.84 -6.06
C PRO A 82 17.06 -7.74 -6.37
N ALA A 83 16.87 -9.04 -6.22
CA ALA A 83 17.90 -10.01 -6.61
C ALA A 83 18.20 -9.86 -8.10
N ALA A 84 19.46 -10.06 -8.46
CA ALA A 84 19.85 -10.03 -9.87
C ALA A 84 19.11 -11.15 -10.62
N PRO A 85 18.66 -10.87 -11.86
CA PRO A 85 18.00 -11.89 -12.66
C PRO A 85 18.89 -13.06 -13.02
#